data_dd95f063dba252ed723c984e4b758ca5
#
_entry.id   dd95f063dba252ed723c984e4b758ca5
#
_cell.length_a   1.000
_cell.length_b   1.000
_cell.length_c   1.000
_cell.angle_alpha   90.00
_cell.angle_beta   90.00
_cell.angle_gamma   90.00
#
_symmetry.space_group_name_H-M   'P 1'
#
loop_
_entity.id
_entity.type
_entity.pdbx_description
1 polymer ?
#
loop_
_entity_poly.entity_id
_entity_poly.type
_entity_poly.pdbx_seq_one_letter_code
_entity_poly.pdbx_strand_id
1 'polypeptide(L)'
;MKLHTIIAVAVSGLVLTACAGMDNELREPRHQERHEHRHEHAQNRMDERNERNARFECENGVGGSLSQTDVNGLRISLNTDSQSAHLPRVRAASGALFASDNGLYGKRTEWHEKNGEAVFQFADPYGNVVETRCRLK
;
A
#
# COMPACT_ATOMS: atom_id res chain seq x y z
N MET A 1 -37.23 -35.44 13.49
CA MET A 1 -38.65 -35.12 13.73
C MET A 1 -38.86 -33.64 13.76
N LYS A 2 -39.92 -33.17 13.02
CA LYS A 2 -40.44 -31.79 12.81
C LYS A 2 -39.66 -30.99 11.78
N LEU A 3 -40.01 -30.93 10.53
CA LEU A 3 -41.22 -30.59 9.73
C LEU A 3 -41.89 -29.28 10.14
N HIS A 4 -42.01 -28.37 9.21
CA HIS A 4 -43.02 -27.34 8.92
C HIS A 4 -42.32 -26.08 8.43
N THR A 5 -42.70 -25.33 7.42
CA THR A 5 -43.89 -25.29 6.56
C THR A 5 -43.60 -24.30 5.45
N ILE A 6 -44.03 -24.63 4.25
CA ILE A 6 -44.07 -23.82 3.05
C ILE A 6 -45.19 -22.77 3.19
N ILE A 7 -44.93 -21.52 2.84
CA ILE A 7 -45.98 -20.57 2.49
C ILE A 7 -45.60 -19.87 1.16
N ALA A 8 -46.25 -20.28 0.12
CA ALA A 8 -46.33 -19.58 -1.14
C ALA A 8 -47.44 -18.53 -1.06
N VAL A 9 -47.15 -17.31 -1.46
CA VAL A 9 -48.16 -16.30 -1.78
C VAL A 9 -47.83 -15.71 -3.13
N ALA A 10 -48.61 -16.12 -4.10
CA ALA A 10 -48.74 -15.48 -5.40
C ALA A 10 -49.73 -14.33 -5.30
N VAL A 11 -49.35 -13.16 -5.74
CA VAL A 11 -50.32 -12.10 -6.06
C VAL A 11 -49.98 -11.53 -7.44
N SER A 12 -50.83 -11.89 -8.36
CA SER A 12 -50.96 -11.32 -9.70
C SER A 12 -51.50 -9.90 -9.61
N GLY A 13 -50.91 -8.98 -10.33
CA GLY A 13 -51.43 -7.64 -10.54
C GLY A 13 -50.95 -7.09 -11.88
N LEU A 14 -51.72 -7.41 -12.93
CA LEU A 14 -51.64 -6.73 -14.23
C LEU A 14 -52.25 -5.33 -14.08
N VAL A 15 -51.52 -4.30 -14.41
CA VAL A 15 -52.05 -3.02 -14.83
C VAL A 15 -51.30 -2.57 -16.09
N LEU A 16 -52.00 -2.75 -17.20
CA LEU A 16 -51.72 -2.12 -18.47
C LEU A 16 -52.20 -0.67 -18.41
N THR A 17 -51.30 0.28 -18.51
CA THR A 17 -51.69 1.65 -18.91
C THR A 17 -50.75 2.08 -20.02
N ALA A 18 -51.29 2.04 -21.22
CA ALA A 18 -50.70 2.67 -22.38
C ALA A 18 -50.99 4.17 -22.32
N CYS A 19 -50.02 5.00 -22.39
CA CYS A 19 -50.10 6.36 -22.86
C CYS A 19 -49.02 6.61 -23.86
N ALA A 20 -49.46 6.81 -25.09
CA ALA A 20 -48.67 7.25 -26.22
C ALA A 20 -48.30 8.72 -26.09
N GLY A 21 -47.12 9.05 -26.54
CA GLY A 21 -46.82 10.36 -27.10
C GLY A 21 -45.89 11.23 -26.30
N MET A 22 -44.71 11.33 -26.73
CA MET A 22 -43.99 12.53 -27.17
C MET A 22 -42.47 12.24 -27.15
N ASP A 23 -41.93 12.36 -28.31
CA ASP A 23 -40.53 12.41 -28.58
C ASP A 23 -39.83 13.40 -27.62
N ASN A 24 -39.04 12.89 -26.73
CA ASN A 24 -38.04 13.68 -26.06
C ASN A 24 -36.72 12.96 -26.23
N GLU A 25 -35.99 13.50 -27.14
CA GLU A 25 -34.62 13.24 -27.52
C GLU A 25 -33.76 12.83 -26.32
N LEU A 26 -33.36 11.56 -26.30
CA LEU A 26 -32.46 10.95 -25.34
C LEU A 26 -31.14 11.70 -25.32
N ARG A 27 -31.05 12.70 -24.49
CA ARG A 27 -29.76 13.26 -24.06
C ARG A 27 -29.23 12.30 -23.01
N GLU A 28 -28.47 11.32 -23.45
CA GLU A 28 -27.66 10.45 -22.59
C GLU A 28 -26.84 11.30 -21.61
N PRO A 29 -26.86 10.98 -20.33
CA PRO A 29 -25.96 11.61 -19.36
C PRO A 29 -24.54 11.03 -19.51
N ARG A 30 -23.80 11.46 -20.52
CA ARG A 30 -22.35 11.13 -20.68
C ARG A 30 -21.46 11.70 -19.58
N HIS A 31 -22.05 12.27 -18.53
CA HIS A 31 -21.26 12.90 -17.46
C HIS A 31 -20.98 11.99 -16.26
N GLN A 32 -21.69 10.85 -16.12
CA GLN A 32 -21.56 10.01 -14.94
C GLN A 32 -20.37 9.04 -15.04
N GLU A 33 -20.09 8.48 -16.21
CA GLU A 33 -18.97 7.56 -16.42
C GLU A 33 -17.58 8.24 -16.26
N ARG A 34 -17.51 9.55 -16.54
CA ARG A 34 -16.26 10.29 -16.43
C ARG A 34 -15.83 10.56 -14.98
N HIS A 35 -16.77 10.53 -14.03
CA HIS A 35 -16.47 10.74 -12.62
C HIS A 35 -16.03 9.45 -11.92
N GLU A 36 -16.60 8.30 -12.27
CA GLU A 36 -16.21 7.01 -11.69
C GLU A 36 -14.77 6.62 -12.09
N HIS A 37 -14.42 6.71 -13.36
CA HIS A 37 -13.04 6.45 -13.82
C HIS A 37 -12.00 7.39 -13.20
N ARG A 38 -12.40 8.61 -12.84
CA ARG A 38 -11.47 9.56 -12.20
C ARG A 38 -11.19 9.20 -10.74
N HIS A 39 -12.15 8.61 -10.05
CA HIS A 39 -11.98 8.15 -8.67
C HIS A 39 -11.16 6.87 -8.59
N GLU A 40 -11.35 5.92 -9.50
CA GLU A 40 -10.54 4.70 -9.58
C GLU A 40 -9.07 5.00 -9.86
N HIS A 41 -8.78 5.89 -10.80
CA HIS A 41 -7.41 6.30 -11.08
C HIS A 41 -6.76 7.10 -9.94
N ALA A 42 -7.53 7.84 -9.15
CA ALA A 42 -7.02 8.54 -7.99
C ALA A 42 -6.74 7.58 -6.82
N GLN A 43 -7.60 6.60 -6.60
CA GLN A 43 -7.39 5.56 -5.59
C GLN A 43 -6.20 4.66 -5.95
N ASN A 44 -6.09 4.18 -7.18
CA ASN A 44 -4.93 3.40 -7.63
C ASN A 44 -3.61 4.16 -7.46
N ARG A 45 -3.58 5.47 -7.72
CA ARG A 45 -2.37 6.28 -7.50
C ARG A 45 -2.05 6.49 -6.03
N MET A 46 -3.05 6.48 -5.15
CA MET A 46 -2.83 6.56 -3.70
C MET A 46 -2.33 5.23 -3.14
N ASP A 47 -2.86 4.12 -3.64
CA ASP A 47 -2.42 2.78 -3.26
C ASP A 47 -1.00 2.50 -3.75
N GLU A 48 -0.66 2.82 -5.00
CA GLU A 48 0.70 2.74 -5.52
C GLU A 48 1.70 3.65 -4.77
N ARG A 49 1.24 4.81 -4.27
CA ARG A 49 2.07 5.71 -3.48
C ARG A 49 2.24 5.20 -2.06
N ASN A 50 1.24 4.53 -1.48
CA ASN A 50 1.32 3.88 -0.18
C ASN A 50 2.23 2.65 -0.20
N GLU A 51 2.20 1.85 -1.26
CA GLU A 51 3.13 0.73 -1.45
C GLU A 51 4.59 1.18 -1.58
N ARG A 52 4.82 2.40 -2.07
CA ARG A 52 6.16 2.99 -2.19
C ARG A 52 6.69 3.62 -0.90
N ASN A 53 5.82 3.90 0.07
CA ASN A 53 6.17 4.54 1.34
C ASN A 53 5.63 3.72 2.49
N ALA A 54 6.46 2.91 3.10
CA ALA A 54 6.13 2.16 4.30
C ALA A 54 6.75 2.83 5.53
N ARG A 55 6.07 2.69 6.66
CA ARG A 55 6.66 3.01 7.97
C ARG A 55 7.19 1.74 8.60
N PHE A 56 8.22 1.86 9.40
CA PHE A 56 8.75 0.74 10.17
C PHE A 56 8.98 1.12 11.62
N GLU A 57 8.97 0.11 12.45
CA GLU A 57 9.30 0.20 13.87
C GLU A 57 10.09 -1.02 14.29
N CYS A 58 11.14 -0.80 15.05
CA CYS A 58 12.08 -1.83 15.47
C CYS A 58 11.96 -2.13 16.96
N GLU A 59 12.40 -3.32 17.37
CA GLU A 59 12.35 -3.78 18.76
C GLU A 59 13.14 -2.90 19.74
N ASN A 60 14.20 -2.26 19.26
CA ASN A 60 15.02 -1.32 20.05
C ASN A 60 14.48 0.11 20.10
N GLY A 61 13.27 0.37 19.57
CA GLY A 61 12.63 1.69 19.56
C GLY A 61 13.05 2.58 18.38
N VAL A 62 13.95 2.13 17.52
CA VAL A 62 14.26 2.84 16.27
C VAL A 62 13.07 2.72 15.33
N GLY A 63 12.66 3.84 14.74
CA GLY A 63 11.58 3.88 13.78
C GLY A 63 11.86 4.86 12.65
N GLY A 64 11.13 4.70 11.56
CA GLY A 64 11.34 5.52 10.38
C GLY A 64 10.38 5.25 9.24
N SER A 65 10.77 5.70 8.09
CA SER A 65 10.07 5.47 6.83
C SER A 65 10.98 4.90 5.76
N LEU A 66 10.39 4.08 4.92
CA LEU A 66 11.00 3.52 3.71
C LEU A 66 10.29 4.11 2.52
N SER A 67 11.02 4.51 1.51
CA SER A 67 10.45 4.81 0.19
C SER A 67 11.25 4.13 -0.91
N GLN A 68 10.54 3.45 -1.79
CA GLN A 68 11.17 2.87 -2.96
C GLN A 68 11.48 3.98 -3.96
N THR A 69 12.75 4.15 -4.31
CA THR A 69 13.20 5.22 -5.22
C THR A 69 13.10 4.82 -6.68
N ASP A 70 13.36 3.55 -6.94
CA ASP A 70 13.26 2.90 -8.24
C ASP A 70 13.14 1.37 -8.03
N VAL A 71 13.16 0.59 -9.10
CA VAL A 71 13.09 -0.89 -9.01
C VAL A 71 14.24 -1.53 -8.23
N ASN A 72 15.32 -0.81 -7.99
CA ASN A 72 16.54 -1.34 -7.38
C ASN A 72 17.03 -0.52 -6.20
N GLY A 73 16.26 0.45 -5.70
CA GLY A 73 16.69 1.33 -4.63
C GLY A 73 15.66 1.53 -3.54
N LEU A 74 16.13 1.61 -2.32
CA LEU A 74 15.36 1.91 -1.12
C LEU A 74 15.97 3.14 -0.44
N ARG A 75 15.13 4.13 -0.14
CA ARG A 75 15.50 5.21 0.77
C ARG A 75 14.96 4.88 2.15
N ILE A 76 15.84 4.85 3.13
CA ILE A 76 15.49 4.73 4.55
C ILE A 76 15.67 6.10 5.22
N SER A 77 14.73 6.48 6.08
CA SER A 77 14.78 7.73 6.85
C SER A 77 14.40 7.47 8.28
N LEU A 78 15.22 7.91 9.23
CA LEU A 78 14.97 7.74 10.67
C LEU A 78 14.09 8.89 11.20
N ASN A 79 13.22 8.58 12.17
CA ASN A 79 12.36 9.58 12.81
C ASN A 79 13.10 10.40 13.87
N THR A 80 14.18 9.87 14.44
CA THR A 80 14.86 10.45 15.61
C THR A 80 15.67 11.69 15.29
N ASP A 81 16.38 11.69 14.17
CA ASP A 81 17.34 12.74 13.79
C ASP A 81 17.27 13.13 12.31
N SER A 82 16.21 12.69 11.64
CA SER A 82 15.98 12.95 10.22
C SER A 82 17.10 12.48 9.28
N GLN A 83 17.97 11.57 9.75
CA GLN A 83 18.97 10.96 8.89
C GLN A 83 18.33 10.08 7.83
N SER A 84 18.86 10.15 6.63
CA SER A 84 18.37 9.32 5.53
C SER A 84 19.54 8.76 4.71
N ALA A 85 19.32 7.59 4.14
CA ALA A 85 20.28 6.94 3.25
C ALA A 85 19.55 6.32 2.05
N HIS A 86 20.27 6.25 0.95
CA HIS A 86 19.86 5.48 -0.22
C HIS A 86 20.61 4.16 -0.23
N LEU A 87 19.85 3.07 -0.27
CA LEU A 87 20.37 1.71 -0.24
C LEU A 87 20.03 1.03 -1.57
N PRO A 88 21.01 0.75 -2.42
CA PRO A 88 20.79 -0.06 -3.61
C PRO A 88 20.44 -1.50 -3.23
N ARG A 89 19.63 -2.15 -4.06
CA ARG A 89 19.33 -3.57 -3.92
C ARG A 89 20.56 -4.40 -4.23
N VAL A 90 20.90 -5.32 -3.34
CA VAL A 90 22.00 -6.27 -3.53
C VAL A 90 21.46 -7.70 -3.57
N ARG A 91 22.29 -8.63 -4.07
CA ARG A 91 21.91 -10.02 -4.19
C ARG A 91 21.79 -10.68 -2.82
N ALA A 92 20.67 -11.36 -2.56
CA ALA A 92 20.43 -12.14 -1.36
C ALA A 92 19.99 -13.56 -1.74
N ALA A 93 20.23 -14.51 -0.85
CA ALA A 93 19.76 -15.89 -1.00
C ALA A 93 18.21 -15.99 -0.88
N SER A 94 17.61 -15.12 -0.06
CA SER A 94 16.16 -15.01 0.11
C SER A 94 15.78 -13.61 0.56
N GLY A 95 14.53 -13.21 0.26
CA GLY A 95 14.02 -11.88 0.61
C GLY A 95 14.60 -10.76 -0.27
N ALA A 96 14.51 -9.54 0.23
CA ALA A 96 15.05 -8.35 -0.42
C ALA A 96 16.11 -7.72 0.48
N LEU A 97 17.34 -7.65 0.00
CA LEU A 97 18.46 -7.03 0.70
C LEU A 97 18.84 -5.72 0.01
N PHE A 98 18.92 -4.67 0.79
CA PHE A 98 19.37 -3.34 0.38
C PHE A 98 20.56 -2.95 1.26
N ALA A 99 21.65 -2.55 0.68
CA ALA A 99 22.86 -2.24 1.44
C ALA A 99 23.69 -1.14 0.78
N SER A 100 24.33 -0.33 1.61
CA SER A 100 25.28 0.70 1.18
C SER A 100 26.42 0.82 2.20
N ASP A 101 27.65 0.92 1.73
CA ASP A 101 28.79 1.20 2.59
C ASP A 101 28.83 2.68 3.03
N ASN A 102 28.10 3.54 2.31
CA ASN A 102 27.93 4.96 2.62
C ASN A 102 26.43 5.27 2.86
N GLY A 103 25.86 4.62 3.87
CA GLY A 103 24.47 4.75 4.28
C GLY A 103 24.25 5.81 5.36
N LEU A 104 23.51 5.45 6.41
CA LEU A 104 23.26 6.34 7.55
C LEU A 104 24.57 6.77 8.21
N TYR A 105 24.66 8.05 8.53
CA TYR A 105 25.86 8.67 9.10
C TYR A 105 27.14 8.46 8.27
N GLY A 106 27.01 8.22 6.96
CA GLY A 106 28.13 7.91 6.07
C GLY A 106 28.77 6.56 6.34
N LYS A 107 28.07 5.63 6.95
CA LYS A 107 28.56 4.31 7.36
C LYS A 107 27.73 3.19 6.77
N ARG A 108 28.24 1.97 6.88
CA ARG A 108 27.54 0.79 6.36
C ARG A 108 26.14 0.67 6.96
N THR A 109 25.17 0.48 6.08
CA THR A 109 23.75 0.32 6.42
C THR A 109 23.16 -0.79 5.58
N GLU A 110 22.42 -1.70 6.21
CA GLU A 110 21.74 -2.81 5.55
C GLU A 110 20.29 -2.93 6.03
N TRP A 111 19.39 -3.18 5.09
CA TRP A 111 18.01 -3.51 5.32
C TRP A 111 17.69 -4.82 4.61
N HIS A 112 17.42 -5.87 5.36
CA HIS A 112 17.09 -7.18 4.83
C HIS A 112 15.65 -7.55 5.18
N GLU A 113 14.78 -7.48 4.22
CA GLU A 113 13.35 -7.73 4.36
C GLU A 113 12.95 -9.10 3.86
N LYS A 114 12.09 -9.76 4.64
CA LYS A 114 11.45 -11.02 4.27
C LYS A 114 10.12 -11.16 5.00
N ASN A 115 9.03 -11.44 4.25
CA ASN A 115 7.69 -11.70 4.81
C ASN A 115 7.14 -10.59 5.73
N GLY A 116 7.42 -9.32 5.42
CA GLY A 116 6.93 -8.17 6.20
C GLY A 116 7.74 -7.87 7.48
N GLU A 117 8.78 -8.63 7.75
CA GLU A 117 9.75 -8.36 8.79
C GLU A 117 11.11 -8.02 8.17
N ALA A 118 11.90 -7.24 8.86
CA ALA A 118 13.23 -6.89 8.40
C ALA A 118 14.26 -6.98 9.51
N VAL A 119 15.49 -7.33 9.14
CA VAL A 119 16.68 -7.10 9.96
C VAL A 119 17.32 -5.81 9.48
N PHE A 120 17.45 -4.86 10.36
CA PHE A 120 18.05 -3.56 10.10
C PHE A 120 19.37 -3.45 10.83
N GLN A 121 20.44 -3.28 10.07
CA GLN A 121 21.79 -3.10 10.59
C GLN A 121 22.35 -1.77 10.11
N PHE A 122 22.90 -0.97 11.04
CA PHE A 122 23.56 0.28 10.73
C PHE A 122 24.59 0.61 11.80
N ALA A 123 25.50 1.51 11.50
CA ALA A 123 26.37 2.07 12.51
C ALA A 123 25.84 3.44 12.99
N ASP A 124 25.84 3.65 14.29
CA ASP A 124 25.45 4.92 14.90
C ASP A 124 26.49 6.04 14.62
N PRO A 125 26.23 7.30 15.01
CA PRO A 125 27.19 8.38 14.81
C PRO A 125 28.57 8.12 15.46
N TYR A 126 28.60 7.33 16.51
CA TYR A 126 29.83 6.99 17.25
C TYR A 126 30.57 5.79 16.65
N GLY A 127 29.95 5.08 15.70
CA GLY A 127 30.54 3.93 15.02
C GLY A 127 30.17 2.58 15.63
N ASN A 128 29.26 2.54 16.61
CA ASN A 128 28.76 1.28 17.14
C ASN A 128 27.79 0.65 16.15
N VAL A 129 27.96 -0.64 15.90
CA VAL A 129 27.05 -1.39 15.03
C VAL A 129 25.77 -1.73 15.82
N VAL A 130 24.64 -1.33 15.27
CA VAL A 130 23.31 -1.62 15.77
C VAL A 130 22.64 -2.62 14.82
N GLU A 131 22.17 -3.74 15.35
CA GLU A 131 21.35 -4.71 14.63
C GLU A 131 20.03 -4.89 15.38
N THR A 132 18.91 -4.80 14.68
CA THR A 132 17.59 -4.89 15.29
C THR A 132 16.56 -5.45 14.30
N ARG A 133 15.51 -6.06 14.84
CA ARG A 133 14.36 -6.51 14.04
C ARG A 133 13.32 -5.42 13.94
N CYS A 134 12.77 -5.25 12.76
CA CYS A 134 11.78 -4.24 12.45
C CYS A 134 10.56 -4.87 11.78
N ARG A 135 9.41 -4.23 11.97
CA ARG A 135 8.16 -4.58 11.28
C ARG A 135 7.69 -3.40 10.46
N LEU A 136 7.16 -3.69 9.28
CA LEU A 136 6.48 -2.72 8.44
C LEU A 136 5.05 -2.48 8.97
N LYS A 137 4.61 -1.23 8.86
CA LYS A 137 3.27 -0.77 9.28
C LYS A 137 2.50 -0.21 8.11
#